data_310aa11bbcdd5f120a2270b59489d62f
#
_entry.id   310aa11bbcdd5f120a2270b59489d62f
#
_cell.length_a   1.000
_cell.length_b   1.000
_cell.length_c   1.000
_cell.angle_alpha   90.00
_cell.angle_beta   90.00
_cell.angle_gamma   90.00
#
_symmetry.space_group_name_H-M   'P 1'
#
loop_
_entity.id
_entity.type
_entity.pdbx_description
1 polymer ?
#
loop_
_entity_poly.entity_id
_entity_poly.type
_entity_poly.pdbx_seq_one_letter_code
_entity_poly.pdbx_strand_id
1 'polypeptide(L)'
;MKRGLVIDLDTCVGCHACAVACKEWNGASALGGPSPDYQPFGAEPSGVWFNRVRHYEAGEYPDSKTVNMPMSCLHCEEAACVTVCPTGASYKREDGIVLVDPDKCMGCNYCAWACPYGARELDADAGSMKKCTLCADRIDNQDLPEAERQPACVLACPTSARLFGDFDDPESEVSRVSASRGGVSLLDSLGYRPVNRYLPPRAPAEATQAVSVPVSLSEVLRNLAARLIRR
;
A
#
# COMPACT_ATOMS: atom_id res chain seq x y z
N MET A 1 -14.09 12.01 13.43
CA MET A 1 -13.73 10.70 12.84
C MET A 1 -12.75 10.97 11.71
N LYS A 2 -11.61 10.30 11.70
CA LYS A 2 -10.54 10.47 10.71
C LYS A 2 -10.11 9.10 10.19
N ARG A 3 -10.73 8.66 9.10
CA ARG A 3 -10.49 7.33 8.52
C ARG A 3 -9.19 7.27 7.72
N GLY A 4 -8.41 6.23 7.94
CA GLY A 4 -7.15 6.04 7.23
C GLY A 4 -6.57 4.64 7.39
N LEU A 5 -5.39 4.47 6.80
CA LEU A 5 -4.65 3.20 6.78
C LEU A 5 -3.35 3.32 7.57
N VAL A 6 -3.01 2.25 8.26
CA VAL A 6 -1.62 1.95 8.65
C VAL A 6 -1.08 0.90 7.69
N ILE A 7 0.14 1.11 7.22
CA ILE A 7 0.83 0.22 6.28
C ILE A 7 2.16 -0.19 6.93
N ASP A 8 2.27 -1.47 7.30
CA ASP A 8 3.46 -2.01 7.95
C ASP A 8 4.46 -2.51 6.90
N LEU A 9 5.56 -1.77 6.73
CA LEU A 9 6.62 -2.10 5.79
C LEU A 9 7.49 -3.28 6.25
N ASP A 10 7.41 -3.65 7.53
CA ASP A 10 8.12 -4.78 8.10
C ASP A 10 7.47 -6.13 7.75
N THR A 11 6.14 -6.14 7.67
CA THR A 11 5.36 -7.35 7.38
C THR A 11 4.92 -7.45 5.91
N CYS A 12 5.11 -6.38 5.13
CA CYS A 12 4.74 -6.38 3.72
C CYS A 12 5.70 -7.21 2.88
N VAL A 13 5.21 -8.30 2.31
CA VAL A 13 6.01 -9.23 1.47
C VAL A 13 5.98 -8.89 -0.02
N GLY A 14 5.36 -7.77 -0.42
CA GLY A 14 5.34 -7.34 -1.83
C GLY A 14 4.50 -8.20 -2.77
N CYS A 15 3.54 -8.98 -2.28
CA CYS A 15 2.77 -9.95 -3.07
C CYS A 15 1.75 -9.35 -4.04
N HIS A 16 1.53 -8.04 -4.05
CA HIS A 16 0.56 -7.31 -4.88
C HIS A 16 -0.93 -7.67 -4.68
N ALA A 17 -1.31 -8.59 -3.78
CA ALA A 17 -2.70 -8.95 -3.54
C ALA A 17 -3.59 -7.72 -3.27
N CYS A 18 -3.09 -6.75 -2.51
CA CYS A 18 -3.78 -5.49 -2.23
C CYS A 18 -3.98 -4.61 -3.48
N ALA A 19 -3.08 -4.67 -4.46
CA ALA A 19 -3.22 -3.90 -5.71
C ALA A 19 -4.26 -4.56 -6.62
N VAL A 20 -4.23 -5.88 -6.74
CA VAL A 20 -5.19 -6.66 -7.54
C VAL A 20 -6.60 -6.52 -6.96
N ALA A 21 -6.80 -6.76 -5.66
CA ALA A 21 -8.11 -6.62 -5.03
C ALA A 21 -8.67 -5.19 -5.11
N CYS A 22 -7.78 -4.17 -5.02
CA CYS A 22 -8.19 -2.78 -5.22
C CYS A 22 -8.65 -2.54 -6.66
N LYS A 23 -7.94 -3.08 -7.65
CA LYS A 23 -8.29 -2.95 -9.07
C LYS A 23 -9.59 -3.67 -9.37
N GLU A 24 -9.78 -4.87 -8.85
CA GLU A 24 -11.00 -5.66 -9.01
C GLU A 24 -12.22 -4.94 -8.42
N TRP A 25 -12.11 -4.40 -7.22
CA TRP A 25 -13.22 -3.71 -6.56
C TRP A 25 -13.55 -2.34 -7.17
N ASN A 26 -12.52 -1.54 -7.47
CA ASN A 26 -12.70 -0.12 -7.84
C ASN A 26 -12.54 0.14 -9.34
N GLY A 27 -12.01 -0.80 -10.08
CA GLY A 27 -11.72 -0.63 -11.50
C GLY A 27 -12.81 -1.17 -12.38
N ALA A 28 -13.73 -0.32 -12.83
CA ALA A 28 -14.74 -0.69 -13.81
C ALA A 28 -14.16 -1.02 -15.19
N SER A 29 -12.95 -0.57 -15.51
CA SER A 29 -12.26 -1.01 -16.71
C SER A 29 -11.62 -2.37 -16.46
N ALA A 30 -11.94 -3.32 -17.32
CA ALA A 30 -11.41 -4.67 -17.31
C ALA A 30 -9.94 -4.70 -16.87
N LEU A 31 -9.56 -5.79 -16.19
CA LEU A 31 -8.16 -6.10 -15.88
C LEU A 31 -7.26 -6.16 -17.12
N GLY A 32 -7.68 -5.60 -18.25
CA GLY A 32 -7.12 -5.83 -19.56
C GLY A 32 -7.31 -7.32 -19.94
N GLY A 33 -7.67 -7.64 -21.15
CA GLY A 33 -7.68 -9.05 -21.57
C GLY A 33 -6.34 -9.72 -21.21
N PRO A 34 -6.27 -11.05 -21.17
CA PRO A 34 -5.01 -11.76 -21.01
C PRO A 34 -4.01 -11.17 -21.97
N SER A 35 -2.79 -10.89 -21.49
CA SER A 35 -1.73 -10.36 -22.34
C SER A 35 -1.67 -11.17 -23.63
N PRO A 36 -1.85 -10.56 -24.82
CA PRO A 36 -1.91 -11.29 -26.07
C PRO A 36 -0.63 -12.07 -26.37
N ASP A 37 0.45 -11.76 -25.67
CA ASP A 37 1.77 -12.27 -26.01
C ASP A 37 2.30 -13.37 -25.09
N TYR A 38 1.49 -13.92 -24.19
CA TYR A 38 1.92 -14.92 -23.20
C TYR A 38 3.21 -14.55 -22.45
N GLN A 39 3.48 -13.26 -22.29
CA GLN A 39 4.64 -12.79 -21.55
C GLN A 39 4.27 -12.71 -20.07
N PRO A 40 4.66 -13.67 -19.23
CA PRO A 40 4.33 -13.66 -17.80
C PRO A 40 4.94 -12.45 -17.07
N PHE A 41 5.90 -11.77 -17.69
CA PHE A 41 6.63 -10.62 -17.12
C PHE A 41 6.47 -9.32 -17.92
N GLY A 42 5.72 -9.29 -19.00
CA GLY A 42 5.80 -8.23 -19.98
C GLY A 42 4.58 -7.34 -20.17
N ALA A 43 3.43 -7.68 -19.61
CA ALA A 43 2.26 -6.82 -19.73
C ALA A 43 2.34 -5.70 -18.70
N GLU A 44 2.55 -4.47 -19.15
CA GLU A 44 2.34 -3.31 -18.29
C GLU A 44 0.87 -3.29 -17.81
N PRO A 45 0.61 -3.06 -16.51
CA PRO A 45 -0.75 -2.97 -16.02
C PRO A 45 -1.50 -1.85 -16.73
N SER A 46 -2.55 -2.18 -17.47
CA SER A 46 -3.35 -1.20 -18.20
C SER A 46 -4.40 -0.53 -17.32
N GLY A 47 -4.82 0.69 -17.71
CA GLY A 47 -5.83 1.46 -17.02
C GLY A 47 -5.36 2.03 -15.67
N VAL A 48 -6.30 2.61 -14.93
CA VAL A 48 -6.02 3.29 -13.66
C VAL A 48 -5.83 2.30 -12.53
N TRP A 49 -4.78 2.52 -11.73
CA TRP A 49 -4.45 1.71 -10.56
C TRP A 49 -4.39 2.59 -9.30
N PHE A 50 -5.33 2.42 -8.38
CA PHE A 50 -5.39 3.21 -7.15
C PHE A 50 -4.34 2.85 -6.12
N ASN A 51 -3.82 1.63 -6.19
CA ASN A 51 -2.80 1.11 -5.30
C ASN A 51 -1.73 0.39 -6.10
N ARG A 52 -0.45 0.68 -5.80
CA ARG A 52 0.73 0.08 -6.42
C ARG A 52 1.72 -0.31 -5.33
N VAL A 53 2.37 -1.44 -5.48
CA VAL A 53 3.48 -1.82 -4.60
C VAL A 53 4.79 -1.48 -5.31
N ARG A 54 5.59 -0.62 -4.69
CA ARG A 54 6.92 -0.27 -5.15
C ARG A 54 7.96 -1.03 -4.34
N HIS A 55 9.05 -1.39 -4.99
CA HIS A 55 10.17 -2.09 -4.39
C HIS A 55 11.36 -1.15 -4.33
N TYR A 56 11.97 -1.05 -3.17
CA TYR A 56 13.18 -0.25 -2.95
C TYR A 56 14.24 -1.13 -2.32
N GLU A 57 15.47 -0.99 -2.78
CA GLU A 57 16.63 -1.55 -2.10
C GLU A 57 17.17 -0.51 -1.11
N ALA A 58 17.44 -0.95 0.11
CA ALA A 58 18.00 -0.13 1.18
C ALA A 58 19.20 -0.84 1.80
N GLY A 59 20.26 -0.09 2.11
CA GLY A 59 21.52 -0.61 2.62
C GLY A 59 22.52 -0.94 1.52
N GLU A 60 23.69 -1.44 1.92
CA GLU A 60 24.79 -1.85 1.04
C GLU A 60 25.06 -3.34 1.22
N TYR A 61 25.61 -3.96 0.18
CA TYR A 61 26.03 -5.37 0.25
C TYR A 61 27.08 -5.55 1.37
N PRO A 62 26.97 -6.60 2.22
CA PRO A 62 26.02 -7.73 2.16
C PRO A 62 24.67 -7.51 2.89
N ASP A 63 24.45 -6.35 3.50
CA ASP A 63 23.31 -6.08 4.37
C ASP A 63 22.14 -5.36 3.65
N SER A 64 22.10 -5.43 2.32
CA SER A 64 20.99 -4.85 1.54
C SER A 64 19.67 -5.57 1.83
N LYS A 65 18.58 -4.79 1.89
CA LYS A 65 17.22 -5.26 2.14
C LYS A 65 16.26 -4.68 1.12
N THR A 66 15.29 -5.48 0.69
CA THR A 66 14.17 -4.98 -0.12
C THR A 66 13.07 -4.49 0.80
N VAL A 67 12.64 -3.24 0.60
CA VAL A 67 11.48 -2.65 1.25
C VAL A 67 10.33 -2.58 0.24
N ASN A 68 9.25 -3.29 0.54
CA ASN A 68 8.04 -3.27 -0.27
C ASN A 68 7.10 -2.19 0.25
N MET A 69 6.77 -1.22 -0.60
CA MET A 69 6.01 -0.04 -0.21
C MET A 69 4.72 0.07 -1.02
N PRO A 70 3.58 -0.37 -0.48
CA PRO A 70 2.28 -0.15 -1.09
C PRO A 70 1.92 1.34 -1.06
N MET A 71 1.67 1.94 -2.22
CA MET A 71 1.37 3.35 -2.37
C MET A 71 -0.02 3.56 -2.95
N SER A 72 -0.79 4.46 -2.33
CA SER A 72 -2.11 4.90 -2.77
C SER A 72 -2.34 6.34 -2.34
N CYS A 73 -3.54 6.89 -2.53
CA CYS A 73 -3.89 8.19 -1.94
C CYS A 73 -3.75 8.16 -0.41
N LEU A 74 -3.17 9.20 0.17
CA LEU A 74 -2.91 9.30 1.60
C LEU A 74 -3.99 10.08 2.36
N HIS A 75 -5.04 10.53 1.68
CA HIS A 75 -6.18 11.24 2.25
C HIS A 75 -5.77 12.40 3.19
N CYS A 76 -4.93 13.30 2.67
CA CYS A 76 -4.33 14.40 3.43
C CYS A 76 -5.36 15.28 4.14
N GLU A 77 -5.01 15.78 5.31
CA GLU A 77 -5.81 16.79 6.03
C GLU A 77 -5.80 18.11 5.28
N GLU A 78 -4.62 18.55 4.82
CA GLU A 78 -4.42 19.70 3.95
C GLU A 78 -4.27 19.21 2.50
N ALA A 79 -5.39 18.88 1.88
CA ALA A 79 -5.42 18.23 0.58
C ALA A 79 -5.27 19.25 -0.56
N ALA A 80 -4.04 19.58 -0.99
CA ALA A 80 -3.78 20.51 -2.11
C ALA A 80 -4.58 20.16 -3.37
N CYS A 81 -4.80 18.87 -3.61
CA CYS A 81 -5.60 18.39 -4.73
C CYS A 81 -7.10 18.75 -4.66
N VAL A 82 -7.61 19.10 -3.48
CA VAL A 82 -8.95 19.68 -3.29
C VAL A 82 -8.90 21.18 -3.58
N THR A 83 -7.91 21.88 -3.03
CA THR A 83 -7.76 23.33 -3.15
C THR A 83 -7.60 23.78 -4.61
N VAL A 84 -6.86 23.01 -5.43
CA VAL A 84 -6.60 23.38 -6.83
C VAL A 84 -7.73 22.97 -7.79
N CYS A 85 -8.79 22.32 -7.31
CA CYS A 85 -9.85 21.84 -8.20
C CYS A 85 -10.81 22.97 -8.58
N PRO A 86 -10.83 23.43 -9.86
CA PRO A 86 -11.63 24.59 -10.26
C PRO A 86 -13.14 24.32 -10.25
N THR A 87 -13.55 23.06 -10.38
CA THR A 87 -14.96 22.66 -10.41
C THR A 87 -15.49 22.17 -9.05
N GLY A 88 -14.61 22.07 -8.04
CA GLY A 88 -14.98 21.44 -6.76
C GLY A 88 -15.24 19.93 -6.85
N ALA A 89 -14.89 19.30 -7.98
CA ALA A 89 -15.03 17.85 -8.15
C ALA A 89 -14.18 17.06 -7.12
N SER A 90 -13.00 17.56 -6.79
CA SER A 90 -12.18 16.97 -5.72
C SER A 90 -12.63 17.59 -4.39
N TYR A 91 -13.06 16.77 -3.46
CA TYR A 91 -13.59 17.20 -2.17
C TYR A 91 -13.15 16.27 -1.04
N LYS A 92 -13.30 16.73 0.20
CA LYS A 92 -13.05 15.95 1.40
C LYS A 92 -14.37 15.78 2.17
N ARG A 93 -14.65 14.54 2.58
CA ARG A 93 -15.79 14.18 3.43
C ARG A 93 -15.52 14.57 4.90
N GLU A 94 -16.56 14.56 5.71
CA GLU A 94 -16.48 14.84 7.16
C GLU A 94 -15.60 13.83 7.90
N ASP A 95 -15.53 12.59 7.41
CA ASP A 95 -14.67 11.52 7.95
C ASP A 95 -13.22 11.57 7.43
N GLY A 96 -12.84 12.65 6.75
CA GLY A 96 -11.49 12.88 6.24
C GLY A 96 -11.19 12.23 4.90
N ILE A 97 -12.07 11.40 4.36
CA ILE A 97 -11.84 10.73 3.07
C ILE A 97 -11.91 11.78 1.94
N VAL A 98 -10.83 11.88 1.17
CA VAL A 98 -10.80 12.71 -0.03
C VAL A 98 -11.35 11.91 -1.20
N LEU A 99 -12.32 12.47 -1.93
CA LEU A 99 -12.97 11.84 -3.08
C LEU A 99 -12.92 12.74 -4.33
N VAL A 100 -13.39 12.20 -5.44
CA VAL A 100 -13.62 12.92 -6.71
C VAL A 100 -15.03 12.59 -7.17
N ASP A 101 -15.80 13.63 -7.42
CA ASP A 101 -17.10 13.57 -8.07
C ASP A 101 -16.89 13.50 -9.58
N PRO A 102 -17.18 12.36 -10.24
CA PRO A 102 -16.90 12.20 -11.66
C PRO A 102 -17.77 13.13 -12.54
N ASP A 103 -18.97 13.47 -12.08
CA ASP A 103 -19.91 14.29 -12.85
C ASP A 103 -19.48 15.76 -12.92
N LYS A 104 -18.72 16.22 -11.91
CA LYS A 104 -18.13 17.56 -11.87
C LYS A 104 -16.72 17.62 -12.43
N CYS A 105 -16.06 16.47 -12.60
CA CYS A 105 -14.68 16.43 -13.04
C CYS A 105 -14.54 16.70 -14.53
N MET A 106 -13.78 17.73 -14.88
CA MET A 106 -13.48 18.10 -16.27
C MET A 106 -12.16 17.52 -16.81
N GLY A 107 -11.48 16.64 -16.06
CA GLY A 107 -10.25 15.99 -16.50
C GLY A 107 -9.01 16.89 -16.65
N CYS A 108 -8.96 18.06 -16.01
CA CYS A 108 -7.89 19.06 -16.22
C CYS A 108 -6.52 18.71 -15.63
N ASN A 109 -6.37 17.63 -14.88
CA ASN A 109 -5.14 17.13 -14.26
C ASN A 109 -4.49 18.03 -13.18
N TYR A 110 -5.01 19.19 -12.83
CA TYR A 110 -4.40 20.06 -11.80
C TYR A 110 -4.22 19.35 -10.47
N CYS A 111 -5.17 18.52 -10.07
CA CYS A 111 -5.08 17.73 -8.85
C CYS A 111 -4.02 16.62 -8.92
N ALA A 112 -3.66 16.13 -10.10
CA ALA A 112 -2.57 15.18 -10.27
C ALA A 112 -1.22 15.88 -10.12
N TRP A 113 -1.07 17.09 -10.70
CA TRP A 113 0.15 17.91 -10.56
C TRP A 113 0.37 18.38 -9.12
N ALA A 114 -0.72 18.70 -8.41
CA ALA A 114 -0.65 19.12 -7.01
C ALA A 114 -0.39 17.96 -6.03
N CYS A 115 -0.45 16.70 -6.45
CA CYS A 115 -0.27 15.54 -5.60
C CYS A 115 1.20 15.07 -5.61
N PRO A 116 1.98 15.26 -4.55
CA PRO A 116 3.39 14.85 -4.52
C PRO A 116 3.56 13.33 -4.46
N TYR A 117 2.49 12.61 -4.17
CA TYR A 117 2.50 11.14 -4.02
C TYR A 117 2.19 10.39 -5.31
N GLY A 118 1.86 11.11 -6.41
CA GLY A 118 1.46 10.48 -7.68
C GLY A 118 0.22 9.60 -7.56
N ALA A 119 -0.72 9.96 -6.68
CA ALA A 119 -1.85 9.11 -6.32
C ALA A 119 -3.13 9.42 -7.13
N ARG A 120 -3.01 10.15 -8.22
CA ARG A 120 -4.14 10.55 -9.07
C ARG A 120 -3.84 10.28 -10.53
N GLU A 121 -4.77 9.65 -11.22
CA GLU A 121 -4.67 9.31 -12.63
C GLU A 121 -5.94 9.71 -13.37
N LEU A 122 -5.78 10.18 -14.59
CA LEU A 122 -6.88 10.40 -15.49
C LEU A 122 -7.32 9.06 -16.09
N ASP A 123 -8.57 8.72 -15.89
CA ASP A 123 -9.22 7.63 -16.62
C ASP A 123 -9.64 8.20 -17.98
N ALA A 124 -8.97 7.77 -19.05
CA ALA A 124 -9.20 8.27 -20.39
C ALA A 124 -10.59 7.88 -20.93
N ASP A 125 -11.10 6.72 -20.53
CA ASP A 125 -12.39 6.23 -20.96
C ASP A 125 -13.55 6.96 -20.26
N ALA A 126 -13.36 7.24 -18.95
CA ALA A 126 -14.36 7.98 -18.18
C ALA A 126 -14.21 9.52 -18.30
N GLY A 127 -13.09 10.03 -18.84
CA GLY A 127 -12.79 11.46 -18.90
C GLY A 127 -12.64 12.13 -17.54
N SER A 128 -12.49 11.36 -16.46
CA SER A 128 -12.48 11.86 -15.10
C SER A 128 -11.27 11.35 -14.30
N MET A 129 -10.88 12.14 -13.30
CA MET A 129 -9.76 11.78 -12.41
C MET A 129 -10.16 10.67 -11.46
N LYS A 130 -9.32 9.66 -11.34
CA LYS A 130 -9.49 8.51 -10.44
C LYS A 130 -8.38 8.46 -9.39
N LYS A 131 -8.68 7.88 -8.24
CA LYS A 131 -7.75 7.63 -7.14
C LYS A 131 -8.36 6.71 -6.09
N CYS A 132 -7.56 6.26 -5.13
CA CYS A 132 -8.05 5.51 -3.97
C CYS A 132 -9.18 6.25 -3.25
N THR A 133 -10.28 5.57 -3.01
CA THR A 133 -11.49 6.06 -2.33
C THR A 133 -11.58 5.57 -0.88
N LEU A 134 -10.59 4.81 -0.38
CA LEU A 134 -10.70 3.96 0.81
C LEU A 134 -11.88 2.97 0.72
N CYS A 135 -12.35 2.67 -0.49
CA CYS A 135 -13.57 1.89 -0.71
C CYS A 135 -14.77 2.43 0.08
N ALA A 136 -15.02 3.75 -0.04
CA ALA A 136 -16.10 4.43 0.68
C ALA A 136 -17.46 3.76 0.45
N ASP A 137 -17.72 3.29 -0.76
CA ASP A 137 -18.88 2.51 -1.15
C ASP A 137 -19.03 1.21 -0.36
N ARG A 138 -17.92 0.55 -0.03
CA ARG A 138 -17.88 -0.69 0.74
C ARG A 138 -17.98 -0.45 2.24
N ILE A 139 -17.22 0.51 2.78
CA ILE A 139 -17.21 0.78 4.22
C ILE A 139 -18.51 1.39 4.73
N ASP A 140 -19.24 2.09 3.85
CA ASP A 140 -20.53 2.70 4.19
C ASP A 140 -21.73 1.77 3.95
N ASN A 141 -21.51 0.62 3.30
CA ASN A 141 -22.57 -0.32 2.95
C ASN A 141 -23.04 -1.09 4.18
N GLN A 142 -24.25 -0.77 4.65
CA GLN A 142 -24.86 -1.41 5.81
C GLN A 142 -25.36 -2.85 5.52
N ASP A 143 -25.49 -3.23 4.26
CA ASP A 143 -25.90 -4.58 3.88
C ASP A 143 -24.74 -5.59 4.01
N LEU A 144 -23.50 -5.12 4.13
CA LEU A 144 -22.35 -5.97 4.39
C LEU A 144 -22.18 -6.24 5.90
N PRO A 145 -21.73 -7.46 6.27
CA PRO A 145 -21.28 -7.74 7.63
C PRO A 145 -20.19 -6.74 8.07
N GLU A 146 -20.19 -6.37 9.33
CA GLU A 146 -19.24 -5.38 9.87
C GLU A 146 -17.77 -5.74 9.55
N ALA A 147 -17.41 -7.01 9.67
CA ALA A 147 -16.06 -7.51 9.35
C ALA A 147 -15.67 -7.30 7.87
N GLU A 148 -16.63 -7.17 6.97
CA GLU A 148 -16.41 -6.95 5.55
C GLU A 148 -16.45 -5.47 5.15
N ARG A 149 -16.91 -4.57 6.03
CA ARG A 149 -16.93 -3.13 5.81
C ARG A 149 -15.55 -2.49 5.95
N GLN A 150 -14.59 -3.04 5.22
CA GLN A 150 -13.20 -2.61 5.19
C GLN A 150 -12.73 -2.43 3.75
N PRO A 151 -11.70 -1.62 3.49
CA PRO A 151 -11.10 -1.52 2.16
C PRO A 151 -10.67 -2.87 1.59
N ALA A 152 -10.95 -3.13 0.32
CA ALA A 152 -10.60 -4.39 -0.35
C ALA A 152 -9.12 -4.75 -0.20
N CYS A 153 -8.24 -3.76 -0.23
CA CYS A 153 -6.79 -3.95 -0.06
C CYS A 153 -6.38 -4.37 1.37
N VAL A 154 -7.21 -4.13 2.38
CA VAL A 154 -7.00 -4.61 3.75
C VAL A 154 -7.40 -6.06 3.84
N LEU A 155 -8.61 -6.40 3.40
CA LEU A 155 -9.13 -7.76 3.43
C LEU A 155 -8.28 -8.76 2.63
N ALA A 156 -7.70 -8.32 1.53
CA ALA A 156 -6.87 -9.16 0.68
C ALA A 156 -5.42 -9.32 1.16
N CYS A 157 -5.01 -8.65 2.24
CA CYS A 157 -3.62 -8.68 2.69
C CYS A 157 -3.32 -9.95 3.48
N PRO A 158 -2.52 -10.92 2.94
CA PRO A 158 -2.30 -12.19 3.59
C PRO A 158 -1.43 -12.09 4.86
N THR A 159 -0.64 -11.02 4.99
CA THR A 159 0.26 -10.78 6.12
C THR A 159 -0.29 -9.75 7.11
N SER A 160 -1.52 -9.28 6.91
CA SER A 160 -2.11 -8.18 7.70
C SER A 160 -1.23 -6.93 7.79
N ALA A 161 -0.43 -6.68 6.76
CA ALA A 161 0.43 -5.49 6.67
C ALA A 161 -0.36 -4.18 6.50
N ARG A 162 -1.68 -4.25 6.34
CA ARG A 162 -2.56 -3.09 6.17
C ARG A 162 -3.68 -3.15 7.19
N LEU A 163 -3.81 -2.07 7.96
CA LEU A 163 -4.87 -1.89 8.93
C LEU A 163 -5.70 -0.67 8.52
N PHE A 164 -6.99 -0.71 8.79
CA PHE A 164 -7.92 0.38 8.54
C PHE A 164 -8.65 0.74 9.81
N GLY A 165 -8.85 2.04 10.07
CA GLY A 165 -9.57 2.49 11.25
C GLY A 165 -9.69 4.00 11.35
N ASP A 166 -10.11 4.45 12.53
CA ASP A 166 -10.29 5.85 12.89
C ASP A 166 -9.10 6.36 13.71
N PHE A 167 -8.37 7.33 13.19
CA PHE A 167 -7.23 7.96 13.89
C PHE A 167 -7.66 8.99 14.95
N ASP A 168 -8.93 9.41 14.96
CA ASP A 168 -9.46 10.27 16.04
C ASP A 168 -9.83 9.45 17.29
N ASP A 169 -9.99 8.13 17.15
CA ASP A 169 -10.17 7.24 18.28
C ASP A 169 -8.81 6.71 18.76
N PRO A 170 -8.35 7.12 19.96
CA PRO A 170 -7.06 6.68 20.50
C PRO A 170 -7.02 5.17 20.80
N GLU A 171 -8.19 4.55 21.03
CA GLU A 171 -8.29 3.12 21.32
C GLU A 171 -8.38 2.27 20.05
N SER A 172 -8.52 2.88 18.88
CA SER A 172 -8.50 2.16 17.62
C SER A 172 -7.17 1.46 17.38
N GLU A 173 -7.21 0.33 16.69
CA GLU A 173 -6.00 -0.43 16.37
C GLU A 173 -4.98 0.41 15.59
N VAL A 174 -5.45 1.20 14.61
CA VAL A 174 -4.56 2.05 13.79
C VAL A 174 -3.85 3.12 14.61
N SER A 175 -4.54 3.72 15.60
CA SER A 175 -3.95 4.72 16.49
C SER A 175 -2.91 4.09 17.40
N ARG A 176 -3.25 2.99 18.06
CA ARG A 176 -2.35 2.26 18.99
C ARG A 176 -1.11 1.74 18.27
N VAL A 177 -1.29 1.08 17.12
CA VAL A 177 -0.16 0.50 16.38
C VAL A 177 0.72 1.61 15.80
N SER A 178 0.12 2.68 15.25
CA SER A 178 0.87 3.83 14.76
C SER A 178 1.71 4.49 15.84
N ALA A 179 1.15 4.71 17.03
CA ALA A 179 1.86 5.30 18.16
C ALA A 179 2.98 4.38 18.69
N SER A 180 2.71 3.09 18.89
CA SER A 180 3.66 2.15 19.47
C SER A 180 4.83 1.81 18.53
N ARG A 181 4.61 1.86 17.21
CA ARG A 181 5.58 1.49 16.17
C ARG A 181 6.23 2.70 15.48
N GLY A 182 5.97 3.92 15.94
CA GLY A 182 6.51 5.13 15.35
C GLY A 182 6.05 5.34 13.91
N GLY A 183 4.74 5.29 13.68
CA GLY A 183 4.15 5.49 12.36
C GLY A 183 4.50 6.86 11.76
N VAL A 184 5.05 6.86 10.55
CA VAL A 184 5.54 8.06 9.86
C VAL A 184 4.59 8.51 8.75
N SER A 185 4.54 9.83 8.54
CA SER A 185 3.92 10.45 7.37
C SER A 185 4.92 10.56 6.23
N LEU A 186 4.50 10.32 5.00
CA LEU A 186 5.35 10.57 3.85
C LEU A 186 5.39 12.07 3.53
N LEU A 187 6.61 12.59 3.25
CA LEU A 187 6.85 13.97 2.86
C LEU A 187 6.20 15.00 3.81
N ASP A 188 6.30 14.77 5.10
CA ASP A 188 5.69 15.59 6.15
C ASP A 188 6.10 17.08 6.05
N SER A 189 7.33 17.34 5.58
CA SER A 189 7.87 18.68 5.33
C SER A 189 7.06 19.53 4.35
N LEU A 190 6.21 18.93 3.52
CA LEU A 190 5.34 19.63 2.57
C LEU A 190 4.06 20.20 3.23
N GLY A 191 3.78 19.86 4.50
CA GLY A 191 2.65 20.39 5.25
C GLY A 191 1.27 19.88 4.84
N TYR A 192 1.18 18.86 3.95
CA TYR A 192 -0.12 18.31 3.52
C TYR A 192 -0.78 17.39 4.54
N ARG A 193 -0.08 17.02 5.60
CA ARG A 193 -0.56 16.18 6.71
C ARG A 193 -1.30 14.93 6.24
N PRO A 194 -0.62 13.96 5.60
CA PRO A 194 -1.22 12.68 5.21
C PRO A 194 -1.87 12.00 6.42
N VAL A 195 -3.07 11.42 6.25
CA VAL A 195 -3.71 10.64 7.32
C VAL A 195 -3.11 9.25 7.41
N ASN A 196 -2.88 8.60 6.26
CA ASN A 196 -2.26 7.27 6.26
C ASN A 196 -0.84 7.31 6.84
N ARG A 197 -0.48 6.27 7.61
CA ARG A 197 0.82 6.12 8.26
C ARG A 197 1.55 4.90 7.73
N TYR A 198 2.86 5.00 7.65
CA TYR A 198 3.74 3.89 7.34
C TYR A 198 4.54 3.51 8.58
N LEU A 199 4.53 2.23 8.94
CA LEU A 199 5.39 1.71 9.98
C LEU A 199 6.72 1.30 9.35
N PRO A 200 7.85 1.87 9.82
CA PRO A 200 9.15 1.50 9.29
C PRO A 200 9.47 0.03 9.60
N PRO A 201 10.34 -0.61 8.81
CA PRO A 201 10.89 -1.90 9.16
C PRO A 201 11.54 -1.84 10.56
N ARG A 202 11.34 -2.88 11.35
CA ARG A 202 12.02 -3.00 12.64
C ARG A 202 13.52 -3.12 12.43
N ALA A 203 14.29 -2.50 13.31
CA ALA A 203 15.71 -2.83 13.38
C ALA A 203 15.83 -4.36 13.55
N PRO A 204 16.81 -5.03 12.90
CA PRO A 204 17.08 -6.42 13.19
C PRO A 204 17.21 -6.55 14.71
N ALA A 205 16.47 -7.48 15.32
CA ALA A 205 16.79 -7.88 16.67
C ALA A 205 18.30 -8.13 16.67
N GLU A 206 19.05 -7.51 17.57
CA GLU A 206 20.49 -7.73 17.69
C GLU A 206 20.71 -9.22 17.52
N ALA A 207 21.48 -9.59 16.50
CA ALA A 207 21.64 -10.98 16.12
C ALA A 207 22.08 -11.70 17.37
N THR A 208 21.15 -12.43 17.97
CA THR A 208 21.46 -13.34 19.08
C THR A 208 22.62 -14.12 18.52
N GLN A 209 23.81 -13.90 19.07
CA GLN A 209 25.12 -14.31 18.59
C GLN A 209 24.97 -15.53 17.72
N ALA A 210 25.19 -15.36 16.41
CA ALA A 210 25.15 -16.48 15.49
C ALA A 210 26.05 -17.52 16.14
N VAL A 211 25.47 -18.62 16.60
CA VAL A 211 26.26 -19.75 17.04
C VAL A 211 27.02 -20.16 15.81
N SER A 212 28.21 -19.60 15.66
CA SER A 212 29.17 -20.04 14.68
C SER A 212 29.53 -21.47 15.07
N VAL A 213 28.75 -22.41 14.56
CA VAL A 213 29.20 -23.78 14.53
C VAL A 213 30.35 -23.78 13.55
N PRO A 214 31.59 -23.90 13.97
CA PRO A 214 32.72 -24.02 13.05
C PRO A 214 32.64 -25.42 12.44
N VAL A 215 31.79 -25.55 11.42
CA VAL A 215 31.75 -26.79 10.64
C VAL A 215 32.96 -26.70 9.72
N SER A 216 34.05 -27.34 10.14
CA SER A 216 35.23 -27.42 9.29
C SER A 216 34.88 -28.20 8.03
N LEU A 217 35.39 -27.75 6.90
CA LEU A 217 35.18 -28.42 5.60
C LEU A 217 35.52 -29.91 5.68
N SER A 218 36.49 -30.29 6.52
CA SER A 218 36.91 -31.67 6.79
C SER A 218 35.86 -32.49 7.54
N GLU A 219 35.01 -31.88 8.34
CA GLU A 219 33.89 -32.54 9.02
C GLU A 219 32.69 -32.77 8.09
N VAL A 220 32.39 -31.79 7.22
CA VAL A 220 31.36 -31.93 6.17
C VAL A 220 31.74 -33.06 5.22
N LEU A 221 32.99 -33.12 4.78
CA LEU A 221 33.47 -34.17 3.88
C LEU A 221 33.47 -35.56 4.55
N ARG A 222 33.84 -35.68 5.84
CA ARG A 222 33.74 -36.94 6.60
C ARG A 222 32.29 -37.41 6.72
N ASN A 223 31.34 -36.54 7.00
CA ASN A 223 29.93 -36.89 7.11
C ASN A 223 29.32 -37.30 5.75
N LEU A 224 29.73 -36.68 4.66
CA LEU A 224 29.35 -37.06 3.28
C LEU A 224 29.92 -38.44 2.92
N ALA A 225 31.20 -38.71 3.19
CA ALA A 225 31.84 -40.01 2.94
C ALA A 225 31.18 -41.15 3.76
N ALA A 226 30.84 -40.88 5.02
CA ALA A 226 30.16 -41.87 5.87
C ALA A 226 28.72 -42.20 5.39
N ARG A 227 28.06 -41.29 4.70
CA ARG A 227 26.72 -41.53 4.09
C ARG A 227 26.80 -42.31 2.78
N LEU A 228 27.91 -42.18 2.02
CA LEU A 228 28.11 -42.87 0.75
C LEU A 228 28.54 -44.35 0.96
N ILE A 229 29.16 -44.67 2.09
CA ILE A 229 29.61 -46.04 2.42
C ILE A 229 28.46 -46.89 3.02
N ARG A 230 27.33 -46.29 3.41
CA ARG A 230 26.18 -47.01 3.97
C ARG A 230 25.06 -47.26 2.94
N ARG A 231 25.31 -47.09 1.69
CA ARG A 231 24.48 -47.53 0.55
C ARG A 231 25.23 -48.60 -0.24
#